data_1c04557be4d7e8aa527553292421589c
#
_entry.id   1c04557be4d7e8aa527553292421589c
#
_cell.length_a   1.000
_cell.length_b   1.000
_cell.length_c   1.000
_cell.angle_alpha   90.00
_cell.angle_beta   90.00
_cell.angle_gamma   90.00
#
_symmetry.space_group_name_H-M   'P 1'
#
loop_
_entity.id
_entity.type
_entity.pdbx_description
1 polymer ?
#
loop_
_entity_poly.entity_id
_entity_poly.type
_entity_poly.pdbx_seq_one_letter_code
_entity_poly.pdbx_strand_id
1 'polypeptide(L)'
;MCIFCMIANGEIPSNKIYEDESVIAFLDINPTSYGHTLVVPKEHCDSFLDCPDETRNHVFEVANKLANKLEQTLHCDGINILTNVHEAAGQSVKHFHVHLIPRYKDNDSVTIEFHEIEKPDFEELMNKIE
;
A
#
# COMPACT_ATOMS: atom_id res chain seq x y z
N MET A 1 12.07 -14.71 8.20
CA MET A 1 11.85 -13.56 9.08
C MET A 1 11.30 -12.36 8.29
N CYS A 2 10.28 -11.72 8.84
CA CYS A 2 9.61 -10.65 8.10
C CYS A 2 10.33 -9.30 8.30
N ILE A 3 10.76 -8.69 7.20
CA ILE A 3 11.47 -7.40 7.24
C ILE A 3 10.59 -6.28 7.83
N PHE A 4 9.28 -6.29 7.54
CA PHE A 4 8.38 -5.26 8.09
C PHE A 4 8.11 -5.47 9.58
N CYS A 5 8.08 -6.71 10.05
CA CYS A 5 8.02 -6.98 11.49
C CYS A 5 9.27 -6.44 12.18
N MET A 6 10.42 -6.60 11.55
CA MET A 6 11.70 -6.12 12.10
C MET A 6 11.73 -4.60 12.14
N ILE A 7 11.21 -3.93 11.14
CA ILE A 7 11.09 -2.47 11.12
C ILE A 7 10.13 -2.00 12.22
N ALA A 8 8.98 -2.68 12.35
CA ALA A 8 7.98 -2.34 13.36
C ALA A 8 8.51 -2.48 14.78
N ASN A 9 9.40 -3.45 15.00
CA ASN A 9 10.01 -3.70 16.31
C ASN A 9 11.25 -2.83 16.57
N GLY A 10 11.67 -2.03 15.61
CA GLY A 10 12.86 -1.19 15.75
C GLY A 10 14.18 -1.93 15.55
N GLU A 11 14.15 -3.17 15.08
CA GLU A 11 15.36 -3.96 14.82
C GLU A 11 16.12 -3.51 13.60
N ILE A 12 15.40 -2.93 12.62
CA ILE A 12 15.97 -2.36 11.40
C ILE A 12 15.56 -0.89 11.32
N PRO A 13 16.48 0.02 11.04
CA PRO A 13 16.13 1.43 10.89
C PRO A 13 15.28 1.67 9.64
N SER A 14 14.46 2.71 9.69
CA SER A 14 13.62 3.12 8.56
C SER A 14 13.45 4.63 8.57
N ASN A 15 13.02 5.18 7.44
CA ASN A 15 12.70 6.61 7.33
C ASN A 15 11.25 6.81 7.75
N LYS A 16 11.01 6.69 9.04
CA LYS A 16 9.68 6.69 9.64
C LYS A 16 9.06 8.09 9.60
N ILE A 17 7.81 8.18 9.15
CA ILE A 17 7.06 9.44 9.12
C ILE A 17 5.83 9.41 10.00
N TYR A 18 5.42 8.25 10.49
CA TYR A 18 4.27 8.10 11.37
C TYR A 18 4.39 6.82 12.19
N GLU A 19 3.93 6.86 13.42
CA GLU A 19 3.85 5.67 14.26
C GLU A 19 2.81 5.87 15.35
N ASP A 20 1.98 4.84 15.58
CA ASP A 20 1.12 4.75 16.74
C ASP A 20 1.26 3.34 17.34
N GLU A 21 0.36 2.96 18.24
CA GLU A 21 0.46 1.65 18.92
C GLU A 21 0.40 0.47 17.95
N SER A 22 -0.34 0.60 16.84
CA SER A 22 -0.62 -0.53 15.96
C SER A 22 -0.15 -0.37 14.52
N VAL A 23 0.23 0.83 14.11
CA VAL A 23 0.60 1.14 12.71
C VAL A 23 1.88 1.95 12.66
N ILE A 24 2.70 1.65 11.66
CA ILE A 24 3.89 2.43 11.35
C ILE A 24 3.89 2.77 9.87
N ALA A 25 4.37 3.96 9.51
CA ALA A 25 4.52 4.35 8.12
C ALA A 25 5.92 4.91 7.89
N PHE A 26 6.52 4.52 6.78
CA PHE A 26 7.88 4.92 6.45
C PHE A 26 8.05 5.05 4.95
N LEU A 27 9.05 5.83 4.55
CA LEU A 27 9.38 6.00 3.15
C LEU A 27 10.02 4.74 2.59
N ASP A 28 9.63 4.35 1.39
CA ASP A 28 10.23 3.20 0.71
C ASP A 28 11.66 3.57 0.32
N ILE A 29 12.63 2.73 0.70
CA ILE A 29 14.04 2.98 0.37
C ILE A 29 14.37 2.73 -1.09
N ASN A 30 13.49 2.03 -1.82
CA ASN A 30 13.58 1.83 -3.25
C ASN A 30 12.37 2.48 -3.91
N PRO A 31 12.24 3.81 -3.81
CA PRO A 31 11.01 4.48 -4.19
C PRO A 31 10.76 4.47 -5.69
N THR A 32 9.50 4.37 -6.08
CA THR A 32 9.08 4.50 -7.48
C THR A 32 8.69 5.93 -7.82
N SER A 33 8.48 6.75 -6.79
CA SER A 33 8.20 8.18 -6.97
C SER A 33 8.68 8.95 -5.75
N TYR A 34 8.76 10.26 -5.88
CA TYR A 34 9.15 11.13 -4.78
C TYR A 34 8.05 11.15 -3.72
N GLY A 35 8.34 10.59 -2.56
CA GLY A 35 7.39 10.48 -1.47
C GLY A 35 6.69 9.13 -1.37
N HIS A 36 7.12 8.13 -2.13
CA HIS A 36 6.57 6.77 -2.04
C HIS A 36 6.63 6.27 -0.59
N THR A 37 5.47 6.04 -0.01
CA THR A 37 5.31 5.69 1.41
C THR A 37 4.64 4.33 1.55
N LEU A 38 5.03 3.61 2.60
CA LEU A 38 4.41 2.35 2.99
C LEU A 38 3.72 2.53 4.33
N VAL A 39 2.47 2.07 4.44
CA VAL A 39 1.72 2.07 5.69
C VAL A 39 1.49 0.62 6.09
N VAL A 40 1.94 0.25 7.28
CA VAL A 40 2.11 -1.14 7.68
C VAL A 40 1.56 -1.36 9.09
N PRO A 41 0.76 -2.41 9.34
CA PRO A 41 0.39 -2.74 10.72
C PRO A 41 1.61 -3.35 11.43
N LYS A 42 1.73 -3.11 12.72
CA LYS A 42 2.79 -3.71 13.53
C LYS A 42 2.55 -5.20 13.73
N GLU A 43 1.28 -5.58 13.88
CA GLU A 43 0.88 -6.98 13.94
C GLU A 43 1.03 -7.61 12.57
N HIS A 44 1.63 -8.80 12.50
CA HIS A 44 1.82 -9.49 11.24
C HIS A 44 0.51 -10.08 10.73
N CYS A 45 0.12 -9.73 9.50
CA CYS A 45 -0.83 -10.47 8.70
C CYS A 45 -0.26 -10.51 7.29
N ASP A 46 -0.52 -11.58 6.56
CA ASP A 46 0.13 -11.81 5.27
C ASP A 46 -0.30 -10.80 4.21
N SER A 47 -1.59 -10.46 4.20
CA SER A 47 -2.13 -9.56 3.19
C SER A 47 -3.43 -8.91 3.67
N PHE A 48 -4.01 -8.10 2.79
CA PHE A 48 -5.32 -7.51 2.99
C PHE A 48 -6.39 -8.57 3.37
N LEU A 49 -6.27 -9.78 2.82
CA LEU A 49 -7.30 -10.80 2.97
C LEU A 49 -7.39 -11.41 4.36
N ASP A 50 -6.26 -11.61 5.02
CA ASP A 50 -6.23 -12.27 6.34
C ASP A 50 -6.05 -11.31 7.51
N CYS A 51 -5.96 -10.02 7.23
CA CYS A 51 -5.79 -9.02 8.26
C CYS A 51 -7.11 -8.84 9.03
N PRO A 52 -7.06 -8.79 10.38
CA PRO A 52 -8.28 -8.51 11.15
C PRO A 52 -8.92 -7.18 10.73
N ASP A 53 -10.24 -7.12 10.75
CA ASP A 53 -10.98 -5.94 10.30
C ASP A 53 -10.52 -4.65 10.97
N GLU A 54 -10.37 -4.68 12.28
CA GLU A 54 -9.96 -3.51 13.05
C GLU A 54 -8.58 -3.00 12.62
N THR A 55 -7.64 -3.91 12.48
CA THR A 55 -6.28 -3.60 12.06
C THR A 55 -6.26 -3.04 10.64
N ARG A 56 -6.93 -3.73 9.71
CA ARG A 56 -7.01 -3.30 8.32
C ARG A 56 -7.63 -1.92 8.20
N ASN A 57 -8.74 -1.68 8.90
CA ASN A 57 -9.44 -0.41 8.86
C ASN A 57 -8.57 0.73 9.38
N HIS A 58 -7.82 0.48 10.45
CA HIS A 58 -6.94 1.48 11.02
C HIS A 58 -5.77 1.80 10.09
N VAL A 59 -5.23 0.79 9.40
CA VAL A 59 -4.18 1.03 8.40
C VAL A 59 -4.69 1.99 7.32
N PHE A 60 -5.90 1.79 6.82
CA PHE A 60 -6.47 2.67 5.80
C PHE A 60 -6.83 4.06 6.34
N GLU A 61 -7.19 4.16 7.61
CA GLU A 61 -7.40 5.44 8.27
C GLU A 61 -6.12 6.27 8.30
N VAL A 62 -5.01 5.63 8.67
CA VAL A 62 -3.69 6.26 8.67
C VAL A 62 -3.26 6.60 7.24
N ALA A 63 -3.50 5.68 6.30
CA ALA A 63 -3.19 5.92 4.90
C ALA A 63 -3.89 7.16 4.37
N ASN A 64 -5.16 7.35 4.73
CA ASN A 64 -5.92 8.54 4.34
C ASN A 64 -5.28 9.83 4.86
N LYS A 65 -4.93 9.85 6.15
CA LYS A 65 -4.29 11.02 6.76
C LYS A 65 -2.97 11.35 6.09
N LEU A 66 -2.16 10.33 5.84
CA LEU A 66 -0.85 10.54 5.21
C LEU A 66 -0.95 10.93 3.76
N ALA A 67 -1.89 10.35 3.01
CA ALA A 67 -2.11 10.73 1.61
C ALA A 67 -2.46 12.21 1.50
N ASN A 68 -3.36 12.70 2.36
CA ASN A 68 -3.70 14.12 2.40
C ASN A 68 -2.48 14.98 2.74
N LYS A 69 -1.68 14.54 3.68
CA LYS A 69 -0.47 15.27 4.07
C LYS A 69 0.58 15.31 2.95
N LEU A 70 0.76 14.18 2.26
CA LEU A 70 1.68 14.12 1.12
C LEU A 70 1.25 15.07 0.00
N GLU A 71 -0.04 15.09 -0.30
CA GLU A 71 -0.57 16.00 -1.31
C GLU A 71 -0.32 17.47 -0.95
N GLN A 72 -0.58 17.82 0.30
CA GLN A 72 -0.38 19.19 0.79
C GLN A 72 1.08 19.62 0.81
N THR A 73 1.98 18.72 1.18
CA THR A 73 3.39 19.07 1.39
C THR A 73 4.26 18.88 0.16
N LEU A 74 3.96 17.88 -0.66
CA LEU A 74 4.77 17.57 -1.85
C LEU A 74 4.19 18.14 -3.14
N HIS A 75 2.96 18.65 -3.08
CA HIS A 75 2.27 19.25 -4.22
C HIS A 75 2.19 18.29 -5.42
N CYS A 76 1.94 17.01 -5.15
CA CYS A 76 1.75 16.02 -6.20
C CYS A 76 0.39 16.22 -6.88
N ASP A 77 0.28 15.73 -8.12
CA ASP A 77 -0.94 15.90 -8.93
C ASP A 77 -1.96 14.79 -8.69
N GLY A 78 -1.54 13.71 -8.05
CA GLY A 78 -2.41 12.61 -7.69
C GLY A 78 -1.66 11.60 -6.83
N ILE A 79 -2.36 10.61 -6.30
CA ILE A 79 -1.74 9.56 -5.48
C ILE A 79 -2.42 8.23 -5.82
N ASN A 80 -1.61 7.22 -6.12
CA ASN A 80 -2.11 5.86 -6.17
C ASN A 80 -2.04 5.27 -4.77
N ILE A 81 -3.15 4.73 -4.31
CA ILE A 81 -3.26 4.07 -3.01
C ILE A 81 -3.59 2.63 -3.31
N LEU A 82 -2.64 1.72 -3.08
CA LEU A 82 -2.84 0.34 -3.47
C LEU A 82 -2.21 -0.63 -2.50
N THR A 83 -2.76 -1.84 -2.47
CA THR A 83 -2.18 -2.96 -1.78
C THR A 83 -2.26 -4.16 -2.71
N ASN A 84 -1.27 -5.04 -2.63
CA ASN A 84 -1.20 -6.22 -3.49
C ASN A 84 -1.41 -7.47 -2.66
N VAL A 85 -2.19 -8.40 -3.18
CA VAL A 85 -2.43 -9.70 -2.56
C VAL A 85 -1.79 -10.76 -3.42
N HIS A 86 -0.84 -11.46 -2.87
CA HIS A 86 -0.04 -12.51 -3.51
C HIS A 86 0.96 -12.01 -4.55
N GLU A 87 1.94 -12.84 -4.81
CA GLU A 87 3.04 -12.52 -5.74
C GLU A 87 2.56 -12.20 -7.15
N ALA A 88 1.53 -12.93 -7.63
CA ALA A 88 0.99 -12.69 -8.97
C ALA A 88 0.46 -11.28 -9.17
N ALA A 89 0.03 -10.63 -8.08
CA ALA A 89 -0.48 -9.26 -8.11
C ALA A 89 0.59 -8.23 -7.74
N GLY A 90 1.84 -8.68 -7.47
CA GLY A 90 2.94 -7.78 -7.17
C GLY A 90 3.31 -7.65 -5.70
N GLN A 91 2.78 -8.53 -4.84
CA GLN A 91 3.15 -8.49 -3.43
C GLN A 91 4.57 -9.04 -3.24
N SER A 92 5.52 -8.16 -2.96
CA SER A 92 6.92 -8.53 -2.80
C SER A 92 7.31 -8.89 -1.37
N VAL A 93 6.57 -8.39 -0.38
CA VAL A 93 6.78 -8.71 1.03
C VAL A 93 5.49 -9.28 1.59
N LYS A 94 5.58 -10.45 2.22
CA LYS A 94 4.41 -11.15 2.77
C LYS A 94 4.04 -10.64 4.15
N HIS A 95 3.68 -9.38 4.19
CA HIS A 95 3.19 -8.65 5.35
C HIS A 95 2.32 -7.53 4.79
N PHE A 96 1.07 -7.47 5.20
CA PHE A 96 0.12 -6.48 4.67
C PHE A 96 0.72 -5.08 4.70
N HIS A 97 0.67 -4.39 3.58
CA HIS A 97 1.10 -3.01 3.49
C HIS A 97 0.36 -2.27 2.39
N VAL A 98 0.16 -0.99 2.61
CA VAL A 98 -0.49 -0.10 1.66
C VAL A 98 0.55 0.85 1.10
N HIS A 99 0.63 0.92 -0.22
CA HIS A 99 1.49 1.88 -0.91
C HIS A 99 0.76 3.20 -1.09
N LEU A 100 1.43 4.29 -0.78
CA LEU A 100 1.00 5.62 -1.17
C LEU A 100 2.05 6.10 -2.17
N ILE A 101 1.63 6.23 -3.43
CA ILE A 101 2.54 6.56 -4.52
C ILE A 101 2.13 7.90 -5.12
N PRO A 102 2.79 9.00 -4.71
CA PRO A 102 2.49 10.30 -5.30
C PRO A 102 2.79 10.31 -6.79
N ARG A 103 1.90 10.89 -7.56
CA ARG A 103 2.04 10.98 -9.02
C ARG A 103 2.19 12.42 -9.43
N TYR A 104 3.02 12.66 -10.43
CA TYR A 104 3.39 14.00 -10.89
C TYR A 104 3.13 14.10 -12.39
N LYS A 105 2.44 15.15 -12.83
CA LYS A 105 2.18 15.39 -14.26
C LYS A 105 3.47 15.47 -15.06
N ASP A 106 4.44 16.17 -14.47
CA ASP A 106 5.74 16.33 -15.09
C ASP A 106 6.72 15.46 -14.31
N ASN A 107 7.58 14.75 -15.03
CA ASN A 107 8.65 13.97 -14.39
C ASN A 107 8.13 12.76 -13.57
N ASP A 108 7.09 12.10 -14.06
CA ASP A 108 6.52 10.93 -13.40
C ASP A 108 7.31 9.67 -13.80
N SER A 109 7.68 8.87 -12.81
CA SER A 109 8.47 7.65 -13.00
C SER A 109 7.64 6.37 -12.90
N VAL A 110 6.33 6.49 -12.76
CA VAL A 110 5.43 5.34 -12.59
C VAL A 110 4.55 5.20 -13.81
N THR A 111 4.48 3.97 -14.34
CA THR A 111 3.56 3.64 -15.43
C THR A 111 2.69 2.48 -14.98
N ILE A 112 1.38 2.64 -15.11
CA ILE A 112 0.41 1.58 -14.85
C ILE A 112 -0.30 1.33 -16.16
N GLU A 113 -0.15 0.13 -16.72
CA GLU A 113 -0.78 -0.25 -17.98
C GLU A 113 -1.85 -1.31 -17.76
N PHE A 114 -3.00 -1.11 -18.39
CA PHE A 114 -4.09 -2.06 -18.38
C PHE A 114 -4.45 -2.41 -19.82
N HIS A 115 -4.68 -3.68 -20.08
CA HIS A 115 -5.11 -4.16 -21.38
C HIS A 115 -6.48 -4.79 -21.22
N GLU A 116 -7.43 -4.36 -22.05
CA GLU A 116 -8.76 -4.93 -22.01
C GLU A 116 -8.72 -6.38 -22.50
N ILE A 117 -9.54 -7.21 -21.90
CA ILE A 117 -9.73 -8.59 -22.34
C ILE A 117 -11.06 -8.70 -23.06
N GLU A 118 -11.28 -9.84 -23.75
CA GLU A 118 -12.58 -10.14 -24.32
C GLU A 118 -13.62 -10.19 -23.19
N LYS A 119 -14.79 -9.59 -23.42
CA LYS A 119 -15.85 -9.55 -22.42
C LYS A 119 -16.33 -10.95 -22.05
N PRO A 120 -16.37 -11.28 -20.76
CA PRO A 120 -16.88 -12.58 -20.33
C PRO A 120 -18.40 -12.63 -20.42
N ASP A 121 -18.96 -13.82 -20.22
CA ASP A 121 -20.40 -13.97 -19.96
C ASP A 121 -20.65 -13.46 -18.53
N PHE A 122 -21.19 -12.27 -18.41
CA PHE A 122 -21.37 -11.61 -17.11
C PHE A 122 -22.36 -12.34 -16.21
N GLU A 123 -23.40 -12.95 -16.77
CA GLU A 123 -24.38 -13.70 -15.97
C GLU A 123 -23.72 -14.92 -15.32
N GLU A 124 -22.95 -15.68 -16.11
CA GLU A 124 -22.21 -16.83 -15.60
C GLU A 124 -21.22 -16.39 -14.51
N LEU A 125 -20.51 -15.29 -14.75
CA LEU A 125 -19.52 -14.77 -13.82
C LEU A 125 -20.17 -14.31 -12.51
N MET A 126 -21.30 -13.59 -12.58
CA MET A 126 -22.03 -13.17 -11.40
C MET A 126 -22.48 -14.35 -10.56
N ASN A 127 -22.94 -15.42 -11.21
CA ASN A 127 -23.37 -16.64 -10.52
C ASN A 127 -22.21 -17.32 -9.78
N LYS A 128 -21.00 -17.27 -10.34
CA LYS A 128 -19.81 -17.83 -9.69
C LYS A 128 -19.36 -17.04 -8.47
N ILE A 129 -19.55 -15.73 -8.50
CA ILE A 129 -19.08 -14.84 -7.43
C ILE A 129 -20.03 -14.83 -6.24
N GLU A 130 -21.30 -15.06 -6.43
CA GLU A 130 -22.32 -15.06 -5.37
C GLU A 130 -22.06 -16.07 -4.23
#